data_d349654014328f173d5aa4f2c7310a01
#
_entry.id   d349654014328f173d5aa4f2c7310a01
#
_cell.length_a   1.000
_cell.length_b   1.000
_cell.length_c   1.000
_cell.angle_alpha   90.00
_cell.angle_beta   90.00
_cell.angle_gamma   90.00
#
_symmetry.space_group_name_H-M   'P 1'
#
loop_
_entity.id
_entity.type
_entity.pdbx_description
1 polymer ?
#
loop_
_entity_poly.entity_id
_entity_poly.type
_entity_poly.pdbx_seq_one_letter_code
_entity_poly.pdbx_strand_id
1 'polypeptide(L)'
;MSGGLRAPGVVEPNAYKQVVVTPVVSGRITRVAAELGQHVQRGQTLAQIFSPELADAQTRYISARAELEAHEQELARTEKLVEIGAASRQELERIHAGHTARRADVESAASRLQLLGLSAAAIEALGPGKSQSATTNVPAPISGMVTERLANVGLNVDQAAKLFTVVDLST
;
A
#
# COMPACT_ATOMS: atom_id res chain seq x y z
N MET A 1 -7.34 -46.73 44.95
CA MET A 1 -7.79 -45.31 44.96
C MET A 1 -6.77 -44.51 44.15
N SER A 2 -7.09 -44.17 42.91
CA SER A 2 -6.22 -43.33 42.07
C SER A 2 -6.60 -41.86 42.26
N GLY A 3 -5.82 -41.15 43.06
CA GLY A 3 -5.95 -39.73 43.27
C GLY A 3 -5.43 -38.97 42.05
N GLY A 4 -6.32 -38.46 41.20
CA GLY A 4 -5.94 -37.56 40.12
C GLY A 4 -5.46 -36.23 40.69
N LEU A 5 -4.20 -35.87 40.44
CA LEU A 5 -3.66 -34.55 40.71
C LEU A 5 -4.32 -33.54 39.73
N ARG A 6 -5.08 -32.58 40.26
CA ARG A 6 -5.58 -31.44 39.48
C ARG A 6 -4.62 -30.28 39.72
N ALA A 7 -3.83 -29.92 38.73
CA ALA A 7 -3.02 -28.71 38.75
C ALA A 7 -3.71 -27.63 37.87
N PRO A 8 -3.85 -26.39 38.34
CA PRO A 8 -4.27 -25.29 37.51
C PRO A 8 -3.17 -24.99 36.48
N GLY A 9 -3.52 -24.95 35.22
CA GLY A 9 -2.63 -24.56 34.11
C GLY A 9 -3.25 -23.43 33.32
N VAL A 10 -2.42 -22.47 32.92
CA VAL A 10 -2.79 -21.43 31.95
C VAL A 10 -2.30 -21.87 30.58
N VAL A 11 -3.19 -21.93 29.62
CA VAL A 11 -2.82 -22.21 28.23
C VAL A 11 -2.41 -20.89 27.60
N GLU A 12 -1.11 -20.72 27.35
CA GLU A 12 -0.62 -19.58 26.59
C GLU A 12 -0.38 -19.99 25.13
N PRO A 13 -0.69 -19.09 24.15
CA PRO A 13 -0.41 -19.38 22.74
C PRO A 13 1.09 -19.46 22.51
N ASN A 14 1.51 -20.34 21.61
CA ASN A 14 2.90 -20.46 21.21
C ASN A 14 3.35 -19.14 20.56
N ALA A 15 4.36 -18.49 21.13
CA ALA A 15 4.90 -17.21 20.67
C ALA A 15 5.34 -17.22 19.19
N TYR A 16 5.73 -18.37 18.63
CA TYR A 16 6.09 -18.53 17.21
C TYR A 16 4.88 -18.55 16.27
N LYS A 17 3.68 -18.72 16.78
CA LYS A 17 2.42 -18.74 16.03
C LYS A 17 1.60 -17.47 16.23
N GLN A 18 2.15 -16.45 16.88
CA GLN A 18 1.50 -15.17 17.16
C GLN A 18 2.13 -14.07 16.32
N VAL A 19 1.31 -13.28 15.63
CA VAL A 19 1.76 -12.12 14.85
C VAL A 19 1.00 -10.87 15.26
N VAL A 20 1.75 -9.82 15.58
CA VAL A 20 1.21 -8.47 15.82
C VAL A 20 1.04 -7.78 14.46
N VAL A 21 -0.14 -7.24 14.23
CA VAL A 21 -0.48 -6.50 13.01
C VAL A 21 -0.35 -5.01 13.28
N THR A 22 0.55 -4.38 12.55
CA THR A 22 0.76 -2.92 12.55
C THR A 22 0.43 -2.34 11.18
N PRO A 23 0.06 -1.05 11.08
CA PRO A 23 -0.22 -0.44 9.80
C PRO A 23 1.07 -0.10 9.04
N VAL A 24 1.00 -0.09 7.71
CA VAL A 24 2.12 0.33 6.83
C VAL A 24 2.19 1.85 6.73
N VAL A 25 1.06 2.54 6.92
CA VAL A 25 0.94 4.01 6.83
C VAL A 25 0.37 4.59 8.10
N SER A 26 0.75 5.82 8.41
CA SER A 26 0.09 6.60 9.46
C SER A 26 -1.22 7.20 8.93
N GLY A 27 -2.22 7.30 9.80
CA GLY A 27 -3.51 7.87 9.42
C GLY A 27 -4.63 7.56 10.39
N ARG A 28 -5.87 7.75 9.94
CA ARG A 28 -7.06 7.50 10.75
C ARG A 28 -7.77 6.24 10.29
N ILE A 29 -8.13 5.38 11.23
CA ILE A 29 -8.92 4.19 10.96
C ILE A 29 -10.33 4.62 10.55
N THR A 30 -10.74 4.25 9.34
CA THR A 30 -12.06 4.54 8.77
C THR A 30 -13.02 3.37 8.90
N ARG A 31 -12.48 2.15 8.95
CA ARG A 31 -13.27 0.93 9.09
C ARG A 31 -12.48 -0.14 9.84
N VAL A 32 -13.15 -0.89 10.68
CA VAL A 32 -12.67 -2.13 11.28
C VAL A 32 -13.56 -3.26 10.78
N ALA A 33 -12.96 -4.28 10.18
CA ALA A 33 -13.66 -5.38 9.52
C ALA A 33 -13.50 -6.71 10.27
N ALA A 34 -12.57 -6.79 11.24
CA ALA A 34 -12.32 -7.99 12.03
C ALA A 34 -12.67 -7.74 13.50
N GLU A 35 -13.28 -8.75 14.11
CA GLU A 35 -13.69 -8.73 15.52
C GLU A 35 -12.82 -9.66 16.37
N LEU A 36 -12.79 -9.39 17.69
CA LEU A 36 -12.13 -10.23 18.67
C LEU A 36 -12.71 -11.64 18.64
N GLY A 37 -11.86 -12.67 18.63
CA GLY A 37 -12.27 -14.07 18.53
C GLY A 37 -12.65 -14.55 17.14
N GLN A 38 -12.63 -13.68 16.12
CA GLN A 38 -12.93 -14.04 14.75
C GLN A 38 -11.77 -14.80 14.11
N HIS A 39 -12.09 -15.85 13.33
CA HIS A 39 -11.14 -16.50 12.42
C HIS A 39 -10.96 -15.65 11.16
N VAL A 40 -9.71 -15.42 10.78
CA VAL A 40 -9.32 -14.65 9.60
C VAL A 40 -8.37 -15.46 8.71
N GLN A 41 -8.41 -15.20 7.41
CA GLN A 41 -7.51 -15.79 6.44
C GLN A 41 -6.36 -14.84 6.14
N ARG A 42 -5.19 -15.37 5.80
CA ARG A 42 -4.06 -14.57 5.31
C ARG A 42 -4.49 -13.70 4.13
N GLY A 43 -4.18 -12.39 4.19
CA GLY A 43 -4.58 -11.41 3.19
C GLY A 43 -5.97 -10.81 3.40
N GLN A 44 -6.79 -11.36 4.30
CA GLN A 44 -8.10 -10.78 4.62
C GLN A 44 -7.94 -9.39 5.25
N THR A 45 -8.73 -8.42 4.80
CA THR A 45 -8.71 -7.06 5.35
C THR A 45 -9.26 -7.03 6.77
N LEU A 46 -8.45 -6.57 7.73
CA LEU A 46 -8.82 -6.42 9.14
C LEU A 46 -9.33 -5.01 9.45
N ALA A 47 -8.72 -3.99 8.83
CA ALA A 47 -9.10 -2.59 8.98
C ALA A 47 -8.78 -1.80 7.71
N GLN A 48 -9.31 -0.58 7.62
CA GLN A 48 -8.99 0.40 6.60
C GLN A 48 -8.52 1.69 7.24
N ILE A 49 -7.47 2.29 6.68
CA ILE A 49 -6.85 3.51 7.18
C ILE A 49 -6.84 4.55 6.07
N PHE A 50 -7.39 5.71 6.36
CA PHE A 50 -7.20 6.91 5.53
C PHE A 50 -5.86 7.55 5.88
N SER A 51 -5.00 7.74 4.86
CA SER A 51 -3.68 8.33 5.02
C SER A 51 -3.49 9.57 4.14
N PRO A 52 -3.24 10.75 4.71
CA PRO A 52 -2.87 11.93 3.94
C PRO A 52 -1.60 11.73 3.12
N GLU A 53 -0.61 11.02 3.66
CA GLU A 53 0.63 10.69 2.96
C GLU A 53 0.36 9.88 1.68
N LEU A 54 -0.58 8.95 1.74
CA LEU A 54 -1.00 8.18 0.57
C LEU A 54 -1.69 9.07 -0.46
N ALA A 55 -2.53 10.02 -0.03
CA ALA A 55 -3.18 10.98 -0.92
C ALA A 55 -2.14 11.83 -1.68
N ASP A 56 -1.15 12.35 -0.96
CA ASP A 56 -0.06 13.15 -1.55
C ASP A 56 0.76 12.34 -2.55
N ALA A 57 1.10 11.09 -2.20
CA ALA A 57 1.85 10.19 -3.09
C ALA A 57 1.05 9.86 -4.36
N GLN A 58 -0.26 9.63 -4.26
CA GLN A 58 -1.13 9.42 -5.42
C GLN A 58 -1.17 10.64 -6.34
N THR A 59 -1.30 11.84 -5.76
CA THR A 59 -1.29 13.09 -6.52
C THR A 59 0.03 13.27 -7.29
N ARG A 60 1.18 13.03 -6.63
CA ARG A 60 2.50 13.10 -7.27
C ARG A 60 2.64 12.12 -8.43
N TYR A 61 2.20 10.88 -8.25
CA TYR A 61 2.22 9.88 -9.31
C TYR A 61 1.38 10.30 -10.53
N ILE A 62 0.17 10.81 -10.29
CA ILE A 62 -0.73 11.26 -11.37
C ILE A 62 -0.12 12.44 -12.11
N SER A 63 0.46 13.41 -11.40
CA SER A 63 1.15 14.55 -12.01
C SER A 63 2.35 14.12 -12.85
N ALA A 64 3.22 13.26 -12.30
CA ALA A 64 4.37 12.75 -13.03
C ALA A 64 3.96 11.98 -14.30
N ARG A 65 2.89 11.18 -14.23
CA ARG A 65 2.37 10.45 -15.38
C ARG A 65 1.80 11.36 -16.45
N ALA A 66 1.09 12.43 -16.06
CA ALA A 66 0.57 13.42 -17.02
C ALA A 66 1.71 14.19 -17.70
N GLU A 67 2.77 14.53 -16.97
CA GLU A 67 3.97 15.16 -17.54
C GLU A 67 4.70 14.23 -18.51
N LEU A 68 4.82 12.95 -18.20
CA LEU A 68 5.42 11.96 -19.09
C LEU A 68 4.61 11.85 -20.39
N GLU A 69 3.29 11.75 -20.31
CA GLU A 69 2.40 11.67 -21.47
C GLU A 69 2.53 12.91 -22.38
N ALA A 70 2.62 14.11 -21.80
CA ALA A 70 2.87 15.34 -22.57
C ALA A 70 4.23 15.31 -23.28
N HIS A 71 5.28 14.82 -22.60
CA HIS A 71 6.60 14.66 -23.18
C HIS A 71 6.66 13.59 -24.28
N GLU A 72 5.92 12.50 -24.16
CA GLU A 72 5.80 11.49 -25.22
C GLU A 72 5.21 12.08 -26.50
N GLN A 73 4.18 12.93 -26.37
CA GLN A 73 3.59 13.63 -27.50
C GLN A 73 4.57 14.63 -28.14
N GLU A 74 5.36 15.34 -27.33
CA GLU A 74 6.40 16.26 -27.81
C GLU A 74 7.50 15.50 -28.54
N LEU A 75 7.98 14.38 -27.95
CA LEU A 75 8.99 13.52 -28.57
C LEU A 75 8.54 13.02 -29.93
N ALA A 76 7.36 12.41 -30.01
CA ALA A 76 6.82 11.89 -31.26
C ALA A 76 6.63 12.97 -32.35
N ARG A 77 6.31 14.21 -31.95
CA ARG A 77 6.23 15.35 -32.87
C ARG A 77 7.60 15.76 -33.37
N THR A 78 8.58 15.85 -32.45
CA THR A 78 9.95 16.28 -32.80
C THR A 78 10.66 15.25 -33.68
N GLU A 79 10.47 13.96 -33.45
CA GLU A 79 10.99 12.90 -34.34
C GLU A 79 10.53 13.11 -35.76
N LYS A 80 9.24 13.35 -35.99
CA LYS A 80 8.70 13.64 -37.32
C LYS A 80 9.28 14.93 -37.95
N LEU A 81 9.51 15.97 -37.13
CA LEU A 81 10.10 17.21 -37.61
C LEU A 81 11.57 17.04 -38.02
N VAL A 82 12.31 16.20 -37.33
CA VAL A 82 13.71 15.86 -37.68
C VAL A 82 13.74 15.06 -39.01
N GLU A 83 12.83 14.10 -39.21
CA GLU A 83 12.72 13.31 -40.41
C GLU A 83 12.56 14.17 -41.68
N ILE A 84 11.78 15.25 -41.57
CA ILE A 84 11.55 16.19 -42.68
C ILE A 84 12.53 17.37 -42.73
N GLY A 85 13.56 17.36 -41.83
CA GLY A 85 14.58 18.42 -41.77
C GLY A 85 14.09 19.73 -41.16
N ALA A 86 12.95 19.74 -40.45
CA ALA A 86 12.36 20.93 -39.82
C ALA A 86 12.80 21.12 -38.35
N ALA A 87 13.50 20.17 -37.76
CA ALA A 87 14.12 20.28 -36.43
C ALA A 87 15.53 19.69 -36.45
N SER A 88 16.34 20.08 -35.46
CA SER A 88 17.73 19.60 -35.34
C SER A 88 17.82 18.29 -34.55
N ARG A 89 18.86 17.49 -34.84
CA ARG A 89 19.16 16.30 -34.05
C ARG A 89 19.48 16.63 -32.59
N GLN A 90 20.15 17.75 -32.34
CA GLN A 90 20.46 18.22 -31.00
C GLN A 90 19.20 18.49 -30.16
N GLU A 91 18.17 19.05 -30.79
CA GLU A 91 16.86 19.27 -30.13
C GLU A 91 16.20 17.93 -29.79
N LEU A 92 16.23 16.96 -30.71
CA LEU A 92 15.72 15.61 -30.45
C LEU A 92 16.42 14.92 -29.30
N GLU A 93 17.77 14.98 -29.26
CA GLU A 93 18.56 14.43 -28.15
C GLU A 93 18.18 15.07 -26.79
N ARG A 94 17.97 16.38 -26.76
CA ARG A 94 17.52 17.10 -25.56
C ARG A 94 16.15 16.62 -25.09
N ILE A 95 15.21 16.42 -26.00
CA ILE A 95 13.86 15.94 -25.69
C ILE A 95 13.90 14.47 -25.23
N HIS A 96 14.73 13.64 -25.84
CA HIS A 96 14.95 12.26 -25.39
C HIS A 96 15.50 12.20 -23.96
N ALA A 97 16.46 13.04 -23.62
CA ALA A 97 16.97 13.12 -22.27
C ALA A 97 15.89 13.57 -21.25
N GLY A 98 15.06 14.55 -21.65
CA GLY A 98 13.90 14.99 -20.86
C GLY A 98 12.86 13.88 -20.65
N HIS A 99 12.53 13.13 -21.68
CA HIS A 99 11.63 11.98 -21.61
C HIS A 99 12.15 10.91 -20.64
N THR A 100 13.45 10.57 -20.72
CA THR A 100 14.07 9.60 -19.81
C THR A 100 13.96 10.04 -18.33
N ALA A 101 14.18 11.35 -18.08
CA ALA A 101 14.03 11.90 -16.72
C ALA A 101 12.58 11.79 -16.21
N ARG A 102 11.58 12.16 -17.05
CA ARG A 102 10.14 12.05 -16.68
C ARG A 102 9.71 10.63 -16.41
N ARG A 103 10.23 9.67 -17.18
CA ARG A 103 9.99 8.25 -16.95
C ARG A 103 10.53 7.81 -15.58
N ALA A 104 11.73 8.23 -15.22
CA ALA A 104 12.30 7.94 -13.90
C ALA A 104 11.46 8.56 -12.76
N ASP A 105 10.91 9.76 -12.96
CA ASP A 105 10.02 10.39 -11.99
C ASP A 105 8.75 9.56 -11.74
N VAL A 106 8.13 9.02 -12.81
CA VAL A 106 6.96 8.14 -12.70
C VAL A 106 7.33 6.84 -11.98
N GLU A 107 8.44 6.21 -12.32
CA GLU A 107 8.91 4.97 -11.66
C GLU A 107 9.20 5.19 -10.17
N SER A 108 9.80 6.34 -9.81
CA SER A 108 10.04 6.72 -8.42
C SER A 108 8.74 6.93 -7.65
N ALA A 109 7.78 7.66 -8.25
CA ALA A 109 6.47 7.89 -7.62
C ALA A 109 5.67 6.59 -7.47
N ALA A 110 5.73 5.67 -8.46
CA ALA A 110 5.10 4.34 -8.37
C ALA A 110 5.73 3.50 -7.24
N SER A 111 7.05 3.49 -7.12
CA SER A 111 7.78 2.80 -6.06
C SER A 111 7.37 3.33 -4.67
N ARG A 112 7.19 4.64 -4.53
CA ARG A 112 6.69 5.22 -3.28
C ARG A 112 5.31 4.70 -2.91
N LEU A 113 4.39 4.60 -3.87
CA LEU A 113 3.04 4.04 -3.65
C LEU A 113 3.07 2.56 -3.26
N GLN A 114 3.97 1.77 -3.85
CA GLN A 114 4.16 0.37 -3.46
C GLN A 114 4.64 0.25 -2.00
N LEU A 115 5.58 1.09 -1.58
CA LEU A 115 6.05 1.15 -0.18
C LEU A 115 4.92 1.54 0.80
N LEU A 116 3.95 2.34 0.34
CA LEU A 116 2.74 2.69 1.11
C LEU A 116 1.62 1.63 1.02
N GLY A 117 1.93 0.47 0.44
CA GLY A 117 1.04 -0.70 0.44
C GLY A 117 0.05 -0.78 -0.70
N LEU A 118 0.19 0.01 -1.78
CA LEU A 118 -0.62 -0.15 -2.99
C LEU A 118 -0.09 -1.27 -3.87
N SER A 119 -0.99 -2.08 -4.41
CA SER A 119 -0.63 -3.07 -5.43
C SER A 119 -0.33 -2.40 -6.78
N ALA A 120 0.48 -3.06 -7.63
CA ALA A 120 0.78 -2.56 -8.98
C ALA A 120 -0.51 -2.27 -9.79
N ALA A 121 -1.50 -3.17 -9.73
CA ALA A 121 -2.78 -2.98 -10.40
C ALA A 121 -3.55 -1.76 -9.89
N ALA A 122 -3.50 -1.48 -8.57
CA ALA A 122 -4.13 -0.30 -8.00
C ALA A 122 -3.43 0.99 -8.45
N ILE A 123 -2.09 0.97 -8.59
CA ILE A 123 -1.30 2.11 -9.07
C ILE A 123 -1.60 2.40 -10.55
N GLU A 124 -1.64 1.37 -11.41
CA GLU A 124 -2.00 1.54 -12.83
C GLU A 124 -3.42 2.07 -13.03
N ALA A 125 -4.34 1.73 -12.12
CA ALA A 125 -5.71 2.23 -12.16
C ALA A 125 -5.84 3.71 -11.76
N LEU A 126 -4.82 4.32 -11.14
CA LEU A 126 -4.81 5.74 -10.82
C LEU A 126 -4.77 6.58 -12.10
N GLY A 127 -5.53 7.67 -12.13
CA GLY A 127 -5.55 8.58 -13.27
C GLY A 127 -6.35 9.84 -13.00
N PRO A 128 -6.20 10.86 -13.85
CA PRO A 128 -6.93 12.10 -13.70
C PRO A 128 -8.45 11.88 -13.78
N GLY A 129 -9.20 12.56 -12.92
CA GLY A 129 -10.67 12.48 -12.89
C GLY A 129 -11.26 11.20 -12.27
N LYS A 130 -10.45 10.25 -11.83
CA LYS A 130 -10.93 9.08 -11.08
C LYS A 130 -10.98 9.39 -9.58
N SER A 131 -11.98 8.84 -8.90
CA SER A 131 -12.08 8.95 -7.43
C SER A 131 -10.85 8.28 -6.79
N GLN A 132 -10.01 9.08 -6.17
CA GLN A 132 -8.82 8.60 -5.47
C GLN A 132 -9.23 8.29 -4.04
N SER A 133 -9.15 7.03 -3.66
CA SER A 133 -9.31 6.65 -2.26
C SER A 133 -7.93 6.68 -1.60
N ALA A 134 -7.70 7.67 -0.75
CA ALA A 134 -6.51 7.74 0.10
C ALA A 134 -6.59 6.72 1.26
N THR A 135 -7.28 5.61 1.03
CA THR A 135 -7.52 4.55 2.01
C THR A 135 -6.73 3.30 1.62
N THR A 136 -5.99 2.76 2.56
CA THR A 136 -5.29 1.48 2.41
C THR A 136 -5.88 0.44 3.35
N ASN A 137 -5.77 -0.83 2.95
CA ASN A 137 -6.19 -1.97 3.76
C ASN A 137 -5.06 -2.45 4.66
N VAL A 138 -5.40 -2.88 5.86
CA VAL A 138 -4.52 -3.61 6.78
C VAL A 138 -4.87 -5.09 6.67
N PRO A 139 -4.05 -5.90 5.96
CA PRO A 139 -4.34 -7.32 5.77
C PRO A 139 -3.86 -8.15 6.96
N ALA A 140 -4.48 -9.32 7.16
CA ALA A 140 -3.97 -10.35 8.07
C ALA A 140 -2.68 -10.96 7.50
N PRO A 141 -1.57 -10.99 8.24
CA PRO A 141 -0.30 -11.55 7.78
C PRO A 141 -0.31 -13.08 7.75
N ILE A 142 -1.12 -13.70 8.60
CA ILE A 142 -1.32 -15.15 8.70
C ILE A 142 -2.81 -15.47 8.81
N SER A 143 -3.18 -16.72 8.52
CA SER A 143 -4.49 -17.26 8.89
C SER A 143 -4.49 -17.63 10.36
N GLY A 144 -5.60 -17.38 11.08
CA GLY A 144 -5.69 -17.67 12.49
C GLY A 144 -6.86 -16.96 13.17
N MET A 145 -6.83 -16.88 14.49
CA MET A 145 -7.84 -16.19 15.31
C MET A 145 -7.32 -14.85 15.80
N VAL A 146 -8.16 -13.82 15.76
CA VAL A 146 -7.89 -12.51 16.35
C VAL A 146 -8.00 -12.62 17.86
N THR A 147 -6.87 -12.58 18.58
CA THR A 147 -6.82 -12.68 20.05
C THR A 147 -6.77 -11.34 20.75
N GLU A 148 -6.48 -10.26 20.01
CA GLU A 148 -6.46 -8.91 20.53
C GLU A 148 -6.86 -7.91 19.43
N ARG A 149 -7.71 -6.94 19.78
CA ARG A 149 -8.15 -5.87 18.89
C ARG A 149 -8.05 -4.52 19.60
N LEU A 150 -7.09 -3.71 19.20
CA LEU A 150 -6.91 -2.33 19.68
C LEU A 150 -7.39 -1.31 18.64
N ALA A 151 -7.63 -1.75 17.41
CA ALA A 151 -8.15 -0.92 16.34
C ALA A 151 -9.60 -0.49 16.61
N ASN A 152 -9.85 0.82 16.59
CA ASN A 152 -11.18 1.42 16.69
C ASN A 152 -11.37 2.46 15.59
N VAL A 153 -12.58 2.55 15.05
CA VAL A 153 -12.93 3.55 14.04
C VAL A 153 -12.74 4.96 14.61
N GLY A 154 -12.10 5.84 13.84
CA GLY A 154 -11.77 7.21 14.24
C GLY A 154 -10.44 7.37 14.96
N LEU A 155 -9.77 6.29 15.36
CA LEU A 155 -8.46 6.34 16.02
C LEU A 155 -7.40 6.77 15.00
N ASN A 156 -6.54 7.72 15.39
CA ASN A 156 -5.31 8.02 14.66
C ASN A 156 -4.20 7.06 15.09
N VAL A 157 -3.51 6.49 14.10
CA VAL A 157 -2.46 5.50 14.31
C VAL A 157 -1.22 5.86 13.52
N ASP A 158 -0.07 5.47 14.04
CA ASP A 158 1.22 5.52 13.38
C ASP A 158 1.65 4.10 12.93
N GLN A 159 2.77 4.00 12.25
CA GLN A 159 3.30 2.72 11.73
C GLN A 159 3.73 1.75 12.84
N ALA A 160 3.95 2.22 14.07
CA ALA A 160 4.32 1.41 15.21
C ALA A 160 3.10 0.94 16.03
N ALA A 161 1.91 1.48 15.74
CA ALA A 161 0.70 1.18 16.50
C ALA A 161 0.28 -0.29 16.33
N LYS A 162 0.12 -0.99 17.43
CA LYS A 162 -0.45 -2.34 17.46
C LYS A 162 -1.96 -2.26 17.22
N LEU A 163 -2.44 -2.88 16.15
CA LEU A 163 -3.86 -2.86 15.80
C LEU A 163 -4.58 -4.16 16.17
N PHE A 164 -3.96 -5.29 15.84
CA PHE A 164 -4.48 -6.62 16.11
C PHE A 164 -3.35 -7.56 16.52
N THR A 165 -3.73 -8.64 17.15
CA THR A 165 -2.90 -9.83 17.32
C THR A 165 -3.63 -11.02 16.71
N VAL A 166 -2.98 -11.73 15.80
CA VAL A 166 -3.51 -12.94 15.16
C VAL A 166 -2.66 -14.12 15.58
N VAL A 167 -3.30 -15.19 16.03
CA VAL A 167 -2.66 -16.42 16.49
C VAL A 167 -3.11 -17.57 15.59
N ASP A 168 -2.15 -18.31 15.05
CA ASP A 168 -2.42 -19.58 14.39
C ASP A 168 -2.61 -20.67 15.46
N LEU A 169 -3.81 -21.21 15.54
CA LEU A 169 -4.20 -22.26 16.47
C LEU A 169 -4.08 -23.67 15.87
N SER A 170 -3.49 -23.79 14.66
CA SER A 170 -3.26 -25.12 14.07
C SER A 170 -2.24 -25.89 14.92
N THR A 171 -2.60 -27.11 15.27
CA THR A 171 -1.73 -28.09 15.98
C THR A 171 -0.75 -28.73 15.04
#